data_d3987477050c93baafb309279427c412
#
_entry.id   d3987477050c93baafb309279427c412
#
_cell.length_a   1.000
_cell.length_b   1.000
_cell.length_c   1.000
_cell.angle_alpha   90.00
_cell.angle_beta   90.00
_cell.angle_gamma   90.00
#
_symmetry.space_group_name_H-M   'P 1'
#
loop_
_entity.id
_entity.type
_entity.pdbx_description
1 polymer ?
#
loop_
_entity_poly.entity_id
_entity_poly.type
_entity_poly.pdbx_seq_one_letter_code
_entity_poly.pdbx_strand_id
1 'polypeptide(L)'
;MTFEPKILSFLCNWCAYAGADLAGISRFQYPPNSRVIRVMCSGRVDPSFVPRAFLAGYDGVMILGCHPGDCHYLTGNYQAEKKISLTRKLLEMAEIGSDRLLLDWVSAGEGERFSQVIRRFVEKIRGLGPFPLDQSMRERLQAVKASLEGEKIRWMVGKGPELMEKENVYHEQLPKEKLEAAIETTIRDELIKNRIVALVESKPMPAGEISQTLNLKLNDTLS
;
A
#
# COMPACT_ATOMS: atom_id res chain seq x y z
N MET A 1 25.18 17.95 1.70
CA MET A 1 23.83 18.15 2.25
C MET A 1 23.32 16.80 2.72
N THR A 2 22.82 16.71 3.94
CA THR A 2 22.19 15.48 4.44
C THR A 2 20.86 15.28 3.73
N PHE A 3 20.54 14.04 3.36
CA PHE A 3 19.25 13.69 2.74
C PHE A 3 18.08 13.97 3.69
N GLU A 4 17.09 14.71 3.22
CA GLU A 4 15.85 14.99 3.94
C GLU A 4 14.67 14.33 3.23
N PRO A 5 14.07 13.27 3.82
CA PRO A 5 13.04 12.51 3.17
C PRO A 5 11.73 13.29 2.98
N LYS A 6 11.04 13.04 1.88
CA LYS A 6 9.68 13.55 1.60
C LYS A 6 8.69 12.44 1.90
N ILE A 7 7.83 12.64 2.88
CA ILE A 7 6.83 11.64 3.32
C ILE A 7 5.43 12.16 3.01
N LEU A 8 4.61 11.31 2.39
CA LEU A 8 3.19 11.55 2.23
C LEU A 8 2.43 10.81 3.34
N SER A 9 1.59 11.52 4.09
CA SER A 9 0.86 10.97 5.23
C SER A 9 -0.64 11.13 5.06
N PHE A 10 -1.37 10.02 5.12
CA PHE A 10 -2.83 10.01 5.15
C PHE A 10 -3.27 9.85 6.60
N LEU A 11 -3.92 10.88 7.14
CA LEU A 11 -4.37 10.91 8.53
C LEU A 11 -5.90 10.83 8.60
N CYS A 12 -6.40 9.85 9.37
CA CYS A 12 -7.83 9.75 9.64
C CYS A 12 -8.32 10.97 10.44
N ASN A 13 -9.40 11.57 9.97
CA ASN A 13 -10.00 12.76 10.56
C ASN A 13 -10.32 12.63 12.05
N TRP A 14 -10.86 11.49 12.45
CA TRP A 14 -11.45 11.28 13.77
C TRP A 14 -10.45 10.90 14.86
N CYS A 15 -9.25 10.47 14.45
CA CYS A 15 -8.22 10.00 15.38
C CYS A 15 -6.85 10.62 15.08
N ALA A 16 -6.11 10.12 14.10
CA ALA A 16 -4.73 10.53 13.87
C ALA A 16 -4.57 12.02 13.53
N TYR A 17 -5.53 12.63 12.80
CA TYR A 17 -5.50 14.07 12.54
C TYR A 17 -5.76 14.89 13.80
N ALA A 18 -6.74 14.49 14.62
CA ALA A 18 -6.97 15.11 15.92
C ALA A 18 -5.78 14.94 16.88
N GLY A 19 -5.11 13.75 16.83
CA GLY A 19 -3.84 13.53 17.56
C GLY A 19 -2.72 14.45 17.07
N ALA A 20 -2.66 14.75 15.76
CA ALA A 20 -1.73 15.74 15.20
C ALA A 20 -2.02 17.15 15.71
N ASP A 21 -3.31 17.56 15.76
CA ASP A 21 -3.72 18.85 16.33
C ASP A 21 -3.33 18.95 17.80
N LEU A 22 -3.57 17.87 18.57
CA LEU A 22 -3.17 17.79 19.98
C LEU A 22 -1.65 17.90 20.13
N ALA A 23 -0.89 17.24 19.25
CA ALA A 23 0.57 17.34 19.27
C ALA A 23 1.04 18.79 19.05
N GLY A 24 0.39 19.50 18.12
CA GLY A 24 0.67 20.93 17.85
C GLY A 24 0.35 21.83 19.07
N ILE A 25 -0.83 21.68 19.66
CA ILE A 25 -1.26 22.46 20.84
C ILE A 25 -0.33 22.18 22.03
N SER A 26 0.05 20.90 22.23
CA SER A 26 0.94 20.48 23.30
C SER A 26 2.42 20.74 23.01
N ARG A 27 2.75 21.31 21.83
CA ARG A 27 4.10 21.66 21.39
C ARG A 27 5.06 20.46 21.33
N PHE A 28 4.57 19.27 21.09
CA PHE A 28 5.42 18.11 20.81
C PHE A 28 6.17 18.32 19.49
N GLN A 29 7.52 18.30 19.55
CA GLN A 29 8.36 18.53 18.39
C GLN A 29 8.53 17.25 17.57
N TYR A 30 8.38 17.35 16.25
CA TYR A 30 8.68 16.28 15.29
C TYR A 30 9.18 16.87 13.97
N PRO A 31 9.92 16.12 13.14
CA PRO A 31 10.46 16.63 11.88
C PRO A 31 9.34 17.04 10.88
N PRO A 32 9.53 18.16 10.14
CA PRO A 32 8.51 18.69 9.21
C PRO A 32 8.53 17.97 7.84
N ASN A 33 8.97 16.73 7.79
CA ASN A 33 9.16 15.95 6.55
C ASN A 33 7.85 15.39 5.98
N SER A 34 6.73 15.47 6.73
CA SER A 34 5.46 14.88 6.36
C SER A 34 4.53 15.90 5.69
N ARG A 35 4.01 15.54 4.51
CA ARG A 35 2.88 16.22 3.87
C ARG A 35 1.60 15.46 4.21
N VAL A 36 0.66 16.15 4.84
CA VAL A 36 -0.56 15.54 5.37
C VAL A 36 -1.71 15.66 4.38
N ILE A 37 -2.37 14.55 4.08
CA ILE A 37 -3.69 14.49 3.47
C ILE A 37 -4.66 13.97 4.53
N ARG A 38 -5.61 14.82 4.91
CA ARG A 38 -6.70 14.47 5.82
C ARG A 38 -7.73 13.65 5.08
N VAL A 39 -8.06 12.47 5.58
CA VAL A 39 -9.08 11.58 5.05
C VAL A 39 -10.14 11.29 6.10
N MET A 40 -11.40 11.11 5.69
CA MET A 40 -12.48 10.86 6.66
C MET A 40 -12.26 9.57 7.46
N CYS A 41 -11.65 8.56 6.84
CA CYS A 41 -11.27 7.30 7.49
C CYS A 41 -10.04 6.72 6.79
N SER A 42 -9.14 6.05 7.54
CA SER A 42 -8.01 5.30 6.94
C SER A 42 -8.48 4.25 5.93
N GLY A 43 -9.65 3.65 6.14
CA GLY A 43 -10.27 2.73 5.19
C GLY A 43 -10.66 3.34 3.84
N ARG A 44 -10.68 4.69 3.70
CA ARG A 44 -10.90 5.39 2.42
C ARG A 44 -9.64 5.55 1.59
N VAL A 45 -8.48 5.30 2.16
CA VAL A 45 -7.23 5.36 1.40
C VAL A 45 -7.26 4.27 0.33
N ASP A 46 -7.18 4.70 -0.94
CA ASP A 46 -7.09 3.77 -2.05
C ASP A 46 -5.67 3.19 -2.10
N PRO A 47 -5.50 1.87 -2.25
CA PRO A 47 -4.19 1.25 -2.31
C PRO A 47 -3.29 1.82 -3.41
N SER A 48 -3.86 2.25 -4.54
CA SER A 48 -3.12 2.83 -5.66
C SER A 48 -2.46 4.18 -5.33
N PHE A 49 -2.84 4.83 -4.22
CA PHE A 49 -2.20 6.07 -3.78
C PHE A 49 -0.75 5.84 -3.35
N VAL A 50 -0.40 4.63 -2.90
CA VAL A 50 0.96 4.30 -2.48
C VAL A 50 1.94 4.34 -3.67
N PRO A 51 1.77 3.56 -4.76
CA PRO A 51 2.66 3.67 -5.91
C PRO A 51 2.59 5.05 -6.58
N ARG A 52 1.44 5.73 -6.57
CA ARG A 52 1.33 7.10 -7.08
C ARG A 52 2.20 8.08 -6.29
N ALA A 53 2.28 7.94 -4.96
CA ALA A 53 3.14 8.78 -4.13
C ALA A 53 4.62 8.57 -4.46
N PHE A 54 5.07 7.32 -4.61
CA PHE A 54 6.44 7.04 -5.03
C PHE A 54 6.75 7.59 -6.43
N LEU A 55 5.83 7.42 -7.39
CA LEU A 55 5.95 8.00 -8.74
C LEU A 55 6.02 9.54 -8.73
N ALA A 56 5.38 10.18 -7.75
CA ALA A 56 5.44 11.62 -7.53
C ALA A 56 6.69 12.09 -6.76
N GLY A 57 7.62 11.18 -6.45
CA GLY A 57 8.91 11.50 -5.82
C GLY A 57 8.86 11.63 -4.29
N TYR A 58 7.90 10.97 -3.63
CA TYR A 58 7.93 10.78 -2.20
C TYR A 58 8.82 9.58 -1.85
N ASP A 59 9.54 9.70 -0.74
CA ASP A 59 10.48 8.67 -0.25
C ASP A 59 9.81 7.67 0.70
N GLY A 60 8.67 8.03 1.27
CA GLY A 60 7.88 7.19 2.15
C GLY A 60 6.40 7.56 2.16
N VAL A 61 5.54 6.59 2.45
CA VAL A 61 4.09 6.75 2.58
C VAL A 61 3.66 6.25 3.94
N MET A 62 2.86 7.04 4.65
CA MET A 62 2.36 6.71 5.98
C MET A 62 0.84 6.85 6.01
N ILE A 63 0.17 5.85 6.56
CA ILE A 63 -1.26 5.88 6.82
C ILE A 63 -1.47 5.72 8.33
N LEU A 64 -2.13 6.69 8.98
CA LEU A 64 -2.46 6.61 10.39
C LEU A 64 -3.97 6.59 10.58
N GLY A 65 -4.45 5.56 11.28
CA GLY A 65 -5.86 5.30 11.56
C GLY A 65 -6.17 5.21 13.06
N CYS A 66 -7.44 4.93 13.37
CA CYS A 66 -7.88 4.62 14.72
C CYS A 66 -7.37 3.25 15.14
N HIS A 67 -7.13 3.04 16.45
CA HIS A 67 -6.84 1.71 16.97
C HIS A 67 -7.93 0.69 16.61
N PRO A 68 -7.57 -0.61 16.46
CA PRO A 68 -8.55 -1.68 16.30
C PRO A 68 -9.61 -1.63 17.40
N GLY A 69 -10.89 -1.67 17.02
CA GLY A 69 -12.03 -1.51 17.92
C GLY A 69 -12.54 -0.07 18.10
N ASP A 70 -11.73 0.97 17.85
CA ASP A 70 -12.09 2.38 18.10
C ASP A 70 -12.45 3.15 16.81
N CYS A 71 -12.67 2.45 15.70
CA CYS A 71 -12.94 3.13 14.45
C CYS A 71 -14.31 3.84 14.47
N HIS A 72 -14.35 5.15 14.16
CA HIS A 72 -15.57 5.93 14.07
C HIS A 72 -16.61 5.31 13.11
N TYR A 73 -16.15 4.62 12.07
CA TYR A 73 -16.98 3.90 11.09
C TYR A 73 -16.99 2.37 11.33
N LEU A 74 -16.71 1.92 12.54
CA LEU A 74 -16.69 0.54 13.03
C LEU A 74 -15.56 -0.31 12.43
N THR A 75 -15.47 -0.47 11.12
CA THR A 75 -14.56 -1.42 10.45
C THR A 75 -13.50 -0.79 9.55
N GLY A 76 -13.44 0.56 9.46
CA GLY A 76 -12.58 1.24 8.51
C GLY A 76 -11.08 0.97 8.71
N ASN A 77 -10.61 0.83 9.94
CA ASN A 77 -9.22 0.48 10.25
C ASN A 77 -8.88 -0.95 9.79
N TYR A 78 -9.77 -1.93 9.98
CA TYR A 78 -9.60 -3.29 9.46
C TYR A 78 -9.55 -3.32 7.93
N GLN A 79 -10.35 -2.47 7.25
CA GLN A 79 -10.29 -2.31 5.81
C GLN A 79 -8.95 -1.69 5.36
N ALA A 80 -8.42 -0.72 6.12
CA ALA A 80 -7.11 -0.15 5.86
C ALA A 80 -6.01 -1.22 5.97
N GLU A 81 -6.04 -2.03 7.03
CA GLU A 81 -5.08 -3.10 7.27
C GLU A 81 -5.03 -4.11 6.12
N LYS A 82 -6.20 -4.59 5.67
CA LYS A 82 -6.32 -5.52 4.54
C LYS A 82 -5.74 -4.93 3.25
N LYS A 83 -6.11 -3.68 2.92
CA LYS A 83 -5.63 -2.97 1.74
C LYS A 83 -4.12 -2.77 1.76
N ILE A 84 -3.57 -2.33 2.88
CA ILE A 84 -2.14 -2.07 3.01
C ILE A 84 -1.34 -3.35 3.05
N SER A 85 -1.86 -4.42 3.66
CA SER A 85 -1.23 -5.75 3.61
C SER A 85 -1.11 -6.26 2.17
N LEU A 86 -2.19 -6.16 1.37
CA LEU A 86 -2.18 -6.51 -0.05
C LEU A 86 -1.20 -5.63 -0.84
N THR A 87 -1.18 -4.33 -0.57
CA THR A 87 -0.24 -3.41 -1.22
C THR A 87 1.21 -3.77 -0.93
N ARG A 88 1.54 -4.13 0.32
CA ARG A 88 2.88 -4.60 0.69
C ARG A 88 3.28 -5.85 -0.09
N LYS A 89 2.40 -6.85 -0.20
CA LYS A 89 2.66 -8.05 -1.00
C LYS A 89 2.97 -7.70 -2.46
N LEU A 90 2.20 -6.82 -3.08
CA LEU A 90 2.45 -6.38 -4.46
C LEU A 90 3.78 -5.63 -4.62
N LEU A 91 4.13 -4.75 -3.66
CA LEU A 91 5.41 -4.05 -3.67
C LEU A 91 6.59 -5.03 -3.55
N GLU A 92 6.48 -6.04 -2.69
CA GLU A 92 7.50 -7.08 -2.52
C GLU A 92 7.64 -7.95 -3.76
N MET A 93 6.51 -8.43 -4.34
CA MET A 93 6.53 -9.20 -5.59
C MET A 93 7.10 -8.40 -6.78
N ALA A 94 6.95 -7.09 -6.77
CA ALA A 94 7.53 -6.19 -7.76
C ALA A 94 8.98 -5.78 -7.44
N GLU A 95 9.59 -6.34 -6.41
CA GLU A 95 10.97 -6.03 -5.96
C GLU A 95 11.19 -4.54 -5.62
N ILE A 96 10.14 -3.89 -5.10
CA ILE A 96 10.19 -2.48 -4.68
C ILE A 96 10.54 -2.38 -3.18
N GLY A 97 10.13 -3.40 -2.42
CA GLY A 97 10.20 -3.43 -0.96
C GLY A 97 9.06 -2.65 -0.31
N SER A 98 8.67 -3.09 0.89
CA SER A 98 7.55 -2.52 1.63
C SER A 98 7.96 -1.63 2.82
N ASP A 99 9.25 -1.51 3.10
CA ASP A 99 9.79 -0.77 4.24
C ASP A 99 9.48 0.73 4.26
N ARG A 100 9.16 1.28 3.08
CA ARG A 100 8.80 2.69 2.88
C ARG A 100 7.29 2.95 3.01
N LEU A 101 6.50 1.93 3.40
CA LEU A 101 5.07 1.99 3.62
C LEU A 101 4.74 1.68 5.08
N LEU A 102 4.24 2.67 5.82
CA LEU A 102 3.81 2.52 7.21
C LEU A 102 2.27 2.56 7.29
N LEU A 103 1.71 1.60 8.03
CA LEU A 103 0.37 1.69 8.61
C LEU A 103 0.55 1.59 10.12
N ASP A 104 0.01 2.56 10.87
CA ASP A 104 0.04 2.59 12.33
C ASP A 104 -1.24 3.24 12.89
N TRP A 105 -1.43 3.13 14.17
CA TRP A 105 -2.64 3.55 14.87
C TRP A 105 -2.33 4.64 15.88
N VAL A 106 -3.15 5.71 15.86
CA VAL A 106 -3.04 6.85 16.76
C VAL A 106 -4.45 7.36 17.10
N SER A 107 -4.79 7.44 18.38
CA SER A 107 -6.04 8.02 18.88
C SER A 107 -5.98 9.55 18.94
N ALA A 108 -7.14 10.19 19.03
CA ALA A 108 -7.26 11.65 19.14
C ALA A 108 -6.52 12.23 20.37
N GLY A 109 -6.48 11.47 21.48
CA GLY A 109 -5.78 11.85 22.70
C GLY A 109 -4.28 11.55 22.74
N GLU A 110 -3.71 10.96 21.67
CA GLU A 110 -2.34 10.46 21.64
C GLU A 110 -1.37 11.38 20.88
N GLY A 111 -1.36 12.69 21.20
CA GLY A 111 -0.48 13.66 20.52
C GLY A 111 1.01 13.35 20.66
N GLU A 112 1.45 12.85 21.81
CA GLU A 112 2.84 12.42 22.00
C GLU A 112 3.19 11.21 21.13
N ARG A 113 2.32 10.19 21.10
CA ARG A 113 2.47 9.01 20.23
C ARG A 113 2.53 9.43 18.76
N PHE A 114 1.67 10.36 18.32
CA PHE A 114 1.72 10.91 16.97
C PHE A 114 3.13 11.44 16.66
N SER A 115 3.69 12.28 17.51
CA SER A 115 5.04 12.84 17.32
C SER A 115 6.13 11.76 17.27
N GLN A 116 6.01 10.73 18.10
CA GLN A 116 6.93 9.59 18.13
C GLN A 116 6.85 8.74 16.85
N VAL A 117 5.66 8.48 16.32
CA VAL A 117 5.44 7.74 15.07
C VAL A 117 6.07 8.48 13.91
N ILE A 118 5.81 9.78 13.76
CA ILE A 118 6.41 10.62 12.71
C ILE A 118 7.95 10.55 12.82
N ARG A 119 8.50 10.77 14.00
CA ARG A 119 9.95 10.79 14.22
C ARG A 119 10.59 9.46 13.82
N ARG A 120 10.07 8.34 14.31
CA ARG A 120 10.58 7.01 13.98
C ARG A 120 10.53 6.72 12.48
N PHE A 121 9.44 7.10 11.82
CA PHE A 121 9.30 6.83 10.39
C PHE A 121 10.22 7.71 9.55
N VAL A 122 10.38 9.00 9.89
CA VAL A 122 11.34 9.90 9.23
C VAL A 122 12.77 9.35 9.37
N GLU A 123 13.16 8.91 10.57
CA GLU A 123 14.48 8.31 10.81
C GLU A 123 14.68 7.02 10.01
N LYS A 124 13.67 6.15 9.96
CA LYS A 124 13.70 4.94 9.13
C LYS A 124 13.95 5.30 7.66
N ILE A 125 13.16 6.23 7.10
CA ILE A 125 13.32 6.63 5.69
C ILE A 125 14.65 7.33 5.44
N ARG A 126 15.13 8.13 6.40
CA ARG A 126 16.46 8.76 6.32
C ARG A 126 17.57 7.71 6.24
N GLY A 127 17.47 6.64 7.03
CA GLY A 127 18.41 5.52 6.99
C GLY A 127 18.38 4.72 5.69
N LEU A 128 17.21 4.62 5.03
CA LEU A 128 17.06 3.96 3.73
C LEU A 128 17.56 4.81 2.55
N GLY A 129 17.80 6.11 2.76
CA GLY A 129 18.18 7.05 1.69
C GLY A 129 17.03 7.42 0.75
N PRO A 130 17.31 8.18 -0.32
CA PRO A 130 16.33 8.56 -1.33
C PRO A 130 15.66 7.35 -1.98
N PHE A 131 14.39 7.50 -2.38
CA PHE A 131 13.72 6.45 -3.15
C PHE A 131 14.37 6.35 -4.55
N PRO A 132 14.84 5.16 -4.97
CA PRO A 132 15.57 5.00 -6.23
C PRO A 132 14.61 5.00 -7.43
N LEU A 133 14.11 6.15 -7.83
CA LEU A 133 13.10 6.32 -8.87
C LEU A 133 13.75 6.41 -10.28
N ASP A 134 14.44 5.35 -10.68
CA ASP A 134 14.92 5.16 -12.06
C ASP A 134 13.80 4.67 -13.00
N GLN A 135 14.11 4.45 -14.28
CA GLN A 135 13.15 4.02 -15.28
C GLN A 135 12.56 2.62 -14.95
N SER A 136 13.38 1.67 -14.55
CA SER A 136 12.95 0.32 -14.18
C SER A 136 12.02 0.35 -12.96
N MET A 137 12.35 1.16 -11.95
CA MET A 137 11.49 1.36 -10.78
C MET A 137 10.15 2.00 -11.15
N ARG A 138 10.14 2.98 -12.08
CA ARG A 138 8.91 3.58 -12.58
C ARG A 138 8.00 2.56 -13.26
N GLU A 139 8.54 1.72 -14.11
CA GLU A 139 7.80 0.66 -14.79
C GLU A 139 7.20 -0.35 -13.79
N ARG A 140 7.98 -0.77 -12.81
CA ARG A 140 7.48 -1.64 -11.71
C ARG A 140 6.37 -0.97 -10.90
N LEU A 141 6.52 0.29 -10.53
CA LEU A 141 5.49 1.05 -9.83
C LEU A 141 4.22 1.25 -10.67
N GLN A 142 4.36 1.46 -11.98
CA GLN A 142 3.21 1.56 -12.89
C GLN A 142 2.45 0.24 -12.98
N ALA A 143 3.15 -0.90 -13.05
CA ALA A 143 2.52 -2.21 -13.03
C ALA A 143 1.80 -2.49 -11.71
N VAL A 144 2.41 -2.18 -10.55
CA VAL A 144 1.76 -2.27 -9.23
C VAL A 144 0.52 -1.38 -9.18
N LYS A 145 0.62 -0.13 -9.64
CA LYS A 145 -0.50 0.81 -9.70
C LYS A 145 -1.64 0.25 -10.54
N ALA A 146 -1.35 -0.22 -11.77
CA ALA A 146 -2.34 -0.79 -12.68
C ALA A 146 -3.01 -2.03 -12.06
N SER A 147 -2.25 -2.90 -11.38
CA SER A 147 -2.79 -4.07 -10.68
C SER A 147 -3.75 -3.66 -9.56
N LEU A 148 -3.40 -2.67 -8.74
CA LEU A 148 -4.26 -2.16 -7.66
C LEU A 148 -5.51 -1.43 -8.16
N GLU A 149 -5.47 -0.86 -9.35
CA GLU A 149 -6.61 -0.23 -10.04
C GLU A 149 -7.48 -1.24 -10.79
N GLY A 150 -6.96 -2.44 -11.05
CA GLY A 150 -7.63 -3.51 -11.78
C GLY A 150 -8.86 -4.05 -11.05
N GLU A 151 -9.87 -4.44 -11.83
CA GLU A 151 -11.18 -4.91 -11.32
C GLU A 151 -11.04 -6.12 -10.40
N LYS A 152 -10.23 -7.12 -10.77
CA LYS A 152 -10.03 -8.34 -9.98
C LYS A 152 -9.50 -8.06 -8.57
N ILE A 153 -8.45 -7.24 -8.47
CA ILE A 153 -7.87 -6.87 -7.17
C ILE A 153 -8.87 -6.06 -6.35
N ARG A 154 -9.57 -5.10 -6.96
CA ARG A 154 -10.60 -4.30 -6.28
C ARG A 154 -11.76 -5.16 -5.78
N TRP A 155 -12.20 -6.12 -6.58
CA TRP A 155 -13.23 -7.07 -6.19
C TRP A 155 -12.77 -7.93 -5.00
N MET A 156 -11.55 -8.47 -5.04
CA MET A 156 -10.99 -9.26 -3.95
C MET A 156 -10.87 -8.47 -2.64
N VAL A 157 -10.42 -7.22 -2.70
CA VAL A 157 -10.35 -6.33 -1.53
C VAL A 157 -11.73 -6.08 -0.93
N GLY A 158 -12.75 -5.89 -1.78
CA GLY A 158 -14.12 -5.60 -1.36
C GLY A 158 -14.88 -6.84 -0.85
N LYS A 159 -14.72 -7.98 -1.51
CA LYS A 159 -15.50 -9.20 -1.25
C LYS A 159 -14.77 -10.28 -0.45
N GLY A 160 -13.44 -10.24 -0.42
CA GLY A 160 -12.64 -11.24 0.29
C GLY A 160 -13.09 -11.47 1.74
N PRO A 161 -13.36 -10.43 2.56
CA PRO A 161 -13.87 -10.60 3.92
C PRO A 161 -15.20 -11.35 3.97
N GLU A 162 -16.12 -11.03 3.07
CA GLU A 162 -17.44 -11.66 3.02
C GLU A 162 -17.32 -13.14 2.66
N LEU A 163 -16.42 -13.49 1.74
CA LEU A 163 -16.15 -14.87 1.36
C LEU A 163 -15.50 -15.70 2.46
N MET A 164 -14.79 -15.06 3.39
CA MET A 164 -14.20 -15.73 4.55
C MET A 164 -15.22 -15.98 5.67
N GLU A 165 -16.22 -15.11 5.80
CA GLU A 165 -17.15 -15.10 6.94
C GLU A 165 -18.48 -15.79 6.62
N LYS A 166 -18.88 -15.83 5.35
CA LYS A 166 -20.17 -16.37 4.92
C LYS A 166 -20.03 -17.73 4.24
N GLU A 167 -21.01 -18.57 4.49
CA GLU A 167 -21.23 -19.79 3.73
C GLU A 167 -21.67 -19.44 2.30
N ASN A 168 -21.29 -20.30 1.34
CA ASN A 168 -21.76 -20.22 -0.02
C ASN A 168 -23.23 -20.71 -0.13
N VAL A 169 -23.79 -20.69 -1.33
CA VAL A 169 -25.18 -21.15 -1.58
C VAL A 169 -25.40 -22.64 -1.30
N TYR A 170 -24.36 -23.40 -1.09
CA TYR A 170 -24.38 -24.82 -0.74
C TYR A 170 -24.14 -25.06 0.76
N HIS A 171 -24.15 -23.99 1.59
CA HIS A 171 -23.83 -24.02 3.02
C HIS A 171 -22.42 -24.51 3.33
N GLU A 172 -21.48 -24.29 2.41
CA GLU A 172 -20.07 -24.60 2.60
C GLU A 172 -19.29 -23.32 2.85
N GLN A 173 -18.38 -23.36 3.82
CA GLN A 173 -17.43 -22.29 4.08
C GLN A 173 -16.15 -22.57 3.30
N LEU A 174 -15.66 -21.60 2.54
CA LEU A 174 -14.39 -21.74 1.83
C LEU A 174 -13.24 -21.86 2.85
N PRO A 175 -12.40 -22.92 2.77
CA PRO A 175 -11.22 -23.03 3.62
C PRO A 175 -10.34 -21.79 3.44
N LYS A 176 -9.91 -21.20 4.54
CA LYS A 176 -9.11 -19.97 4.55
C LYS A 176 -7.85 -20.11 3.71
N GLU A 177 -7.18 -21.25 3.80
CA GLU A 177 -5.95 -21.56 3.07
C GLU A 177 -6.17 -21.56 1.54
N LYS A 178 -7.31 -22.08 1.08
CA LYS A 178 -7.65 -22.08 -0.35
C LYS A 178 -7.91 -20.67 -0.86
N LEU A 179 -8.59 -19.86 -0.06
CA LEU A 179 -8.88 -18.47 -0.43
C LEU A 179 -7.59 -17.63 -0.44
N GLU A 180 -6.72 -17.79 0.57
CA GLU A 180 -5.43 -17.11 0.62
C GLU A 180 -4.54 -17.49 -0.56
N ALA A 181 -4.49 -18.77 -0.93
CA ALA A 181 -3.74 -19.23 -2.12
C ALA A 181 -4.30 -18.67 -3.43
N ALA A 182 -5.64 -18.63 -3.57
CA ALA A 182 -6.30 -18.04 -4.73
C ALA A 182 -6.02 -16.53 -4.84
N ILE A 183 -6.05 -15.81 -3.72
CA ILE A 183 -5.70 -14.38 -3.63
C ILE A 183 -4.25 -14.17 -4.08
N GLU A 184 -3.32 -14.96 -3.56
CA GLU A 184 -1.90 -14.83 -3.89
C GLU A 184 -1.62 -15.11 -5.37
N THR A 185 -2.24 -16.16 -5.92
CA THR A 185 -2.16 -16.47 -7.35
C THR A 185 -2.70 -15.32 -8.19
N THR A 186 -3.89 -14.82 -7.88
CA THR A 186 -4.51 -13.71 -8.61
C THR A 186 -3.68 -12.43 -8.56
N ILE A 187 -3.10 -12.10 -7.40
CA ILE A 187 -2.21 -10.93 -7.24
C ILE A 187 -0.98 -11.06 -8.15
N ARG A 188 -0.38 -12.26 -8.19
CA ARG A 188 0.79 -12.55 -9.03
C ARG A 188 0.45 -12.42 -10.51
N ASP A 189 -0.62 -13.06 -10.94
CA ASP A 189 -1.05 -13.07 -12.35
C ASP A 189 -1.38 -11.65 -12.83
N GLU A 190 -2.12 -10.86 -12.05
CA GLU A 190 -2.40 -9.47 -12.40
C GLU A 190 -1.13 -8.60 -12.42
N LEU A 191 -0.17 -8.83 -11.54
CA LEU A 191 1.11 -8.12 -11.58
C LEU A 191 1.92 -8.50 -12.82
N ILE A 192 2.04 -9.79 -13.13
CA ILE A 192 2.75 -10.27 -14.33
C ILE A 192 2.11 -9.68 -15.58
N LYS A 193 0.80 -9.80 -15.73
CA LYS A 193 0.05 -9.21 -16.84
C LYS A 193 0.34 -7.72 -17.02
N ASN A 194 0.27 -6.93 -15.96
CA ASN A 194 0.51 -5.50 -16.03
C ASN A 194 1.99 -5.15 -16.30
N ARG A 195 2.94 -5.97 -15.86
CA ARG A 195 4.36 -5.84 -16.24
C ARG A 195 4.56 -6.12 -17.73
N ILE A 196 3.92 -7.16 -18.28
CA ILE A 196 3.96 -7.47 -19.70
C ILE A 196 3.37 -6.31 -20.51
N VAL A 197 2.19 -5.82 -20.13
CA VAL A 197 1.54 -4.69 -20.82
C VAL A 197 2.45 -3.46 -20.82
N ALA A 198 3.02 -3.09 -19.69
CA ALA A 198 3.93 -1.94 -19.60
C ALA A 198 5.17 -2.07 -20.52
N LEU A 199 5.71 -3.28 -20.67
CA LEU A 199 6.83 -3.54 -21.58
C LEU A 199 6.43 -3.41 -23.06
N VAL A 200 5.33 -4.05 -23.46
CA VAL A 200 4.93 -4.07 -24.88
C VAL A 200 4.36 -2.73 -25.36
N GLU A 201 3.79 -1.93 -24.46
CA GLU A 201 3.38 -0.55 -24.75
C GLU A 201 4.59 0.34 -25.08
N SER A 202 5.73 0.11 -24.44
CA SER A 202 6.95 0.87 -24.70
C SER A 202 7.65 0.43 -25.99
N LYS A 203 7.68 -0.88 -26.27
CA LYS A 203 8.28 -1.48 -27.46
C LYS A 203 7.68 -2.86 -27.71
N PRO A 204 7.08 -3.11 -28.89
CA PRO A 204 6.66 -4.45 -29.28
C PRO A 204 7.85 -5.42 -29.24
N MET A 205 7.68 -6.56 -28.58
CA MET A 205 8.71 -7.59 -28.47
C MET A 205 8.11 -9.00 -28.46
N PRO A 206 8.85 -10.03 -28.91
CA PRO A 206 8.36 -11.41 -28.92
C PRO A 206 8.28 -11.98 -27.49
N ALA A 207 7.39 -12.97 -27.28
CA ALA A 207 7.14 -13.58 -25.99
C ALA A 207 8.41 -14.14 -25.31
N GLY A 208 9.36 -14.68 -26.08
CA GLY A 208 10.65 -15.14 -25.55
C GLY A 208 11.51 -14.03 -24.96
N GLU A 209 11.50 -12.82 -25.56
CA GLU A 209 12.21 -11.66 -25.05
C GLU A 209 11.54 -11.11 -23.78
N ILE A 210 10.19 -11.09 -23.75
CA ILE A 210 9.41 -10.72 -22.54
C ILE A 210 9.74 -11.67 -21.39
N SER A 211 9.71 -12.99 -21.64
CA SER A 211 10.03 -14.03 -20.65
C SER A 211 11.41 -13.82 -20.05
N GLN A 212 12.43 -13.56 -20.89
CA GLN A 212 13.79 -13.28 -20.42
C GLN A 212 13.87 -11.98 -19.62
N THR A 213 13.26 -10.90 -20.10
CA THR A 213 13.30 -9.57 -19.47
C THR A 213 12.63 -9.59 -18.08
N LEU A 214 11.53 -10.31 -17.95
CA LEU A 214 10.78 -10.40 -16.69
C LEU A 214 11.21 -11.58 -15.80
N ASN A 215 12.16 -12.41 -16.27
CA ASN A 215 12.57 -13.64 -15.62
C ASN A 215 11.39 -14.58 -15.31
N LEU A 216 10.50 -14.75 -16.30
CA LEU A 216 9.31 -15.58 -16.23
C LEU A 216 9.52 -16.89 -16.99
N LYS A 217 8.73 -17.92 -16.65
CA LYS A 217 8.61 -19.09 -17.54
C LYS A 217 7.83 -18.68 -18.80
N LEU A 218 8.19 -19.22 -19.96
CA LEU A 218 7.54 -18.90 -21.22
C LEU A 218 6.00 -19.14 -21.19
N ASN A 219 5.57 -20.19 -20.48
CA ASN A 219 4.15 -20.49 -20.32
C ASN A 219 3.39 -19.39 -19.53
N ASP A 220 4.04 -18.75 -18.56
CA ASP A 220 3.44 -17.65 -17.78
C ASP A 220 3.32 -16.35 -18.61
N THR A 221 4.01 -16.29 -19.75
CA THR A 221 3.97 -15.15 -20.68
C THR A 221 2.89 -15.35 -21.75
N LEU A 222 2.46 -16.60 -21.98
CA LEU A 222 1.51 -16.96 -23.04
C LEU A 222 0.09 -17.24 -22.48
N SER A 223 -0.07 -17.32 -21.17
CA SER A 223 -1.35 -17.49 -20.47
C SER A 223 -2.01 -16.14 -20.18
#